data_d351946c2b577b0ee5128fba5a1ab855
#
_entry.id   d351946c2b577b0ee5128fba5a1ab855
#
_cell.length_a   1.000
_cell.length_b   1.000
_cell.length_c   1.000
_cell.angle_alpha   90.00
_cell.angle_beta   90.00
_cell.angle_gamma   90.00
#
_symmetry.space_group_name_H-M   'P 1'
#
loop_
_entity.id
_entity.type
_entity.pdbx_description
1 polymer ?
#
loop_
_entity_poly.entity_id
_entity_poly.type
_entity_poly.pdbx_seq_one_letter_code
_entity_poly.pdbx_strand_id
1 'polypeptide(L)'
;SREMALITNPLVNSYKRLVPGYDAPTELTWTKNNQNSLVRIPRVNGDDTRIELRSPDAASNPYLVFAVCLAAGIDGINKKISPEKASNCSSAKTDVKETGSENLPENLREAIEIFEKSDWMKEILGKDFCKKYADAKRKEWLRYSREISDWEIEEYLYRI
;
A
#
# COMPACT_ATOMS: atom_id res chain seq x y z
N SER A 1 -4.99 5.93 -1.57
CA SER A 1 -3.79 5.07 -1.38
C SER A 1 -4.11 3.59 -1.28
N ARG A 2 -5.21 3.17 -0.61
CA ARG A 2 -5.63 1.76 -0.55
C ARG A 2 -5.90 1.17 -1.93
N GLU A 3 -6.58 1.92 -2.80
CA GLU A 3 -6.90 1.51 -4.18
C GLU A 3 -5.65 1.30 -5.04
N MET A 4 -4.56 2.03 -4.74
CA MET A 4 -3.28 1.89 -5.43
C MET A 4 -2.43 0.72 -4.90
N ALA A 5 -2.79 0.12 -3.77
CA ALA A 5 -1.96 -0.85 -3.07
C ALA A 5 -1.58 -2.05 -3.93
N LEU A 6 -2.48 -2.55 -4.78
CA LEU A 6 -2.18 -3.65 -5.69
C LEU A 6 -1.11 -3.29 -6.74
N ILE A 7 -0.97 -2.01 -7.08
CA ILE A 7 0.07 -1.52 -8.01
C ILE A 7 1.39 -1.28 -7.25
N THR A 8 1.32 -0.70 -6.06
CA THR A 8 2.50 -0.35 -5.27
C THR A 8 3.09 -1.53 -4.51
N ASN A 9 2.29 -2.56 -4.23
CA ASN A 9 2.67 -3.77 -3.50
C ASN A 9 2.09 -5.01 -4.22
N PRO A 10 2.68 -5.42 -5.36
CA PRO A 10 2.01 -6.32 -6.29
C PRO A 10 2.15 -7.81 -5.99
N LEU A 11 2.93 -8.21 -4.99
CA LEU A 11 3.22 -9.61 -4.67
C LEU A 11 2.66 -10.01 -3.31
N VAL A 12 2.45 -11.32 -3.12
CA VAL A 12 2.17 -11.88 -1.79
C VAL A 12 3.22 -11.42 -0.78
N ASN A 13 4.51 -11.45 -1.17
CA ASN A 13 5.62 -11.05 -0.32
C ASN A 13 5.63 -9.56 0.03
N SER A 14 5.02 -8.70 -0.79
CA SER A 14 4.91 -7.26 -0.52
C SER A 14 4.22 -6.99 0.83
N TYR A 15 3.20 -7.77 1.16
CA TYR A 15 2.39 -7.61 2.39
C TYR A 15 3.10 -8.15 3.64
N LYS A 16 4.10 -9.03 3.49
CA LYS A 16 4.94 -9.46 4.61
C LYS A 16 5.85 -8.33 5.13
N ARG A 17 6.06 -7.30 4.32
CA ARG A 17 6.76 -6.06 4.69
C ARG A 17 5.82 -5.07 5.39
N LEU A 18 4.53 -5.07 5.04
CA LEU A 18 3.51 -4.16 5.56
C LEU A 18 2.93 -4.69 6.89
N VAL A 19 3.79 -4.84 7.88
CA VAL A 19 3.43 -5.35 9.21
C VAL A 19 3.72 -4.26 10.25
N PRO A 20 2.77 -3.99 11.17
CA PRO A 20 2.99 -3.02 12.24
C PRO A 20 4.28 -3.30 13.02
N GLY A 21 5.08 -2.26 13.26
CA GLY A 21 6.36 -2.38 13.98
C GLY A 21 7.59 -2.63 13.10
N TYR A 22 7.41 -2.79 11.78
CA TYR A 22 8.49 -2.79 10.80
C TYR A 22 8.68 -1.42 10.16
N ASP A 23 9.69 -1.27 9.28
CA ASP A 23 10.07 0.01 8.66
C ASP A 23 9.06 0.54 7.63
N ALA A 24 8.22 -0.34 7.08
CA ALA A 24 7.24 0.06 6.09
C ALA A 24 5.96 0.60 6.75
N PRO A 25 5.39 1.69 6.23
CA PRO A 25 4.16 2.27 6.78
C PRO A 25 2.96 1.38 6.46
N THR A 26 2.11 1.16 7.45
CA THR A 26 0.84 0.41 7.30
C THR A 26 -0.38 1.32 7.33
N GLU A 27 -0.26 2.51 7.92
CA GLU A 27 -1.34 3.47 8.09
C GLU A 27 -1.33 4.55 7.00
N LEU A 28 -2.51 5.02 6.60
CA LEU A 28 -2.69 6.13 5.64
C LEU A 28 -2.44 7.48 6.33
N THR A 29 -1.21 7.73 6.70
CA THR A 29 -0.81 8.96 7.39
C THR A 29 0.24 9.73 6.61
N TRP A 30 0.38 11.02 6.94
CA TRP A 30 1.47 11.83 6.43
C TRP A 30 2.13 12.62 7.58
N THR A 31 3.43 12.88 7.44
CA THR A 31 4.19 13.63 8.44
C THR A 31 5.26 14.50 7.82
N LYS A 32 5.70 15.49 8.62
CA LYS A 32 6.95 16.22 8.36
C LYS A 32 8.07 15.50 9.11
N ASN A 33 9.02 14.91 8.36
CA ASN A 33 10.25 14.26 8.85
C ASN A 33 10.15 12.87 9.51
N ASN A 34 9.00 12.39 9.94
CA ASN A 34 8.90 11.05 10.52
C ASN A 34 9.00 9.97 9.44
N GLN A 35 9.69 8.87 9.76
CA GLN A 35 9.91 7.76 8.82
C GLN A 35 8.78 6.72 8.82
N ASN A 36 7.82 6.80 9.74
CA ASN A 36 6.77 5.77 9.89
C ASN A 36 5.46 6.10 9.17
N SER A 37 5.39 7.23 8.44
CA SER A 37 4.19 7.61 7.68
C SER A 37 4.23 7.13 6.24
N LEU A 38 3.04 6.95 5.65
CA LEU A 38 2.89 6.59 4.24
C LEU A 38 3.44 7.68 3.31
N VAL A 39 3.16 8.94 3.63
CA VAL A 39 3.68 10.10 2.91
C VAL A 39 4.56 10.91 3.85
N ARG A 40 5.80 11.11 3.45
CA ARG A 40 6.77 11.92 4.18
C ARG A 40 7.09 13.19 3.41
N ILE A 41 7.15 14.31 4.12
CA ILE A 41 7.66 15.58 3.61
C ILE A 41 8.99 15.86 4.31
N PRO A 42 10.15 15.62 3.66
CA PRO A 42 11.45 15.87 4.26
C PRO A 42 11.67 17.37 4.54
N ARG A 43 12.53 17.68 5.50
CA ARG A 43 13.01 19.06 5.75
C ARG A 43 14.10 19.39 4.73
N VAL A 44 13.70 19.78 3.57
CA VAL A 44 14.60 20.28 2.51
C VAL A 44 14.03 21.61 2.00
N ASN A 45 14.88 22.47 1.51
CA ASN A 45 14.51 23.78 0.99
C ASN A 45 14.99 23.92 -0.47
N GLY A 46 14.35 24.82 -1.20
CA GLY A 46 14.71 25.09 -2.60
C GLY A 46 14.35 23.93 -3.52
N ASP A 47 15.22 23.61 -4.45
CA ASP A 47 15.00 22.66 -5.53
C ASP A 47 14.83 21.20 -5.07
N ASP A 48 15.23 20.89 -3.84
CA ASP A 48 15.07 19.56 -3.23
C ASP A 48 13.70 19.34 -2.59
N THR A 49 12.80 20.33 -2.64
CA THR A 49 11.45 20.22 -2.07
C THR A 49 10.68 19.09 -2.74
N ARG A 50 10.28 18.09 -1.98
CA ARG A 50 9.60 16.88 -2.46
C ARG A 50 8.68 16.26 -1.43
N ILE A 51 7.83 15.38 -1.90
CA ILE A 51 7.13 14.40 -1.07
C ILE A 51 7.66 13.00 -1.38
N GLU A 52 7.68 12.16 -0.37
CA GLU A 52 8.13 10.77 -0.49
C GLU A 52 6.96 9.84 -0.19
N LEU A 53 6.50 9.09 -1.18
CA LEU A 53 5.55 7.99 -0.98
C LEU A 53 6.33 6.73 -0.60
N ARG A 54 6.02 6.13 0.54
CA ARG A 54 6.83 5.06 1.13
C ARG A 54 6.19 3.67 1.02
N SER A 55 5.00 3.54 0.43
CA SER A 55 4.36 2.23 0.24
C SER A 55 4.96 1.40 -0.89
N PRO A 56 5.38 1.95 -2.05
CA PRO A 56 5.86 1.12 -3.13
C PRO A 56 7.05 0.26 -2.72
N ASP A 57 7.05 -1.00 -3.14
CA ASP A 57 8.17 -1.91 -2.97
C ASP A 57 9.01 -2.07 -4.25
N ALA A 58 10.15 -2.75 -4.12
CA ALA A 58 11.09 -2.94 -5.23
C ALA A 58 10.53 -3.86 -6.34
N ALA A 59 9.47 -4.63 -6.07
CA ALA A 59 8.82 -5.51 -7.05
C ALA A 59 7.75 -4.79 -7.87
N SER A 60 7.39 -3.55 -7.50
CA SER A 60 6.40 -2.77 -8.21
C SER A 60 6.90 -2.33 -9.58
N ASN A 61 6.00 -2.29 -10.57
CA ASN A 61 6.32 -1.76 -11.88
C ASN A 61 6.40 -0.22 -11.81
N PRO A 62 7.59 0.40 -12.07
CA PRO A 62 7.76 1.84 -11.90
C PRO A 62 6.84 2.66 -12.81
N TYR A 63 6.56 2.20 -14.03
CA TYR A 63 5.67 2.92 -14.95
C TYR A 63 4.24 3.00 -14.41
N LEU A 64 3.73 1.89 -13.85
CA LEU A 64 2.41 1.86 -13.23
C LEU A 64 2.36 2.71 -11.97
N VAL A 65 3.40 2.61 -11.12
CA VAL A 65 3.50 3.41 -9.89
C VAL A 65 3.50 4.90 -10.21
N PHE A 66 4.34 5.34 -11.16
CA PHE A 66 4.37 6.75 -11.56
C PHE A 66 3.04 7.22 -12.14
N ALA A 67 2.40 6.41 -12.98
CA ALA A 67 1.10 6.75 -13.56
C ALA A 67 0.03 6.97 -12.48
N VAL A 68 -0.12 6.04 -11.52
CA VAL A 68 -1.14 6.17 -10.47
C VAL A 68 -0.79 7.27 -9.44
N CYS A 69 0.49 7.48 -9.13
CA CYS A 69 0.91 8.55 -8.24
C CYS A 69 0.67 9.93 -8.84
N LEU A 70 1.01 10.11 -10.13
CA LEU A 70 0.75 11.36 -10.85
C LEU A 70 -0.75 11.64 -10.96
N ALA A 71 -1.53 10.61 -11.32
CA ALA A 71 -2.99 10.72 -11.39
C ALA A 71 -3.59 11.11 -10.03
N ALA A 72 -3.13 10.49 -8.93
CA ALA A 72 -3.59 10.83 -7.58
C ALA A 72 -3.25 12.28 -7.19
N GLY A 73 -2.05 12.75 -7.54
CA GLY A 73 -1.65 14.14 -7.31
C GLY A 73 -2.52 15.14 -8.08
N ILE A 74 -2.75 14.88 -9.37
CA ILE A 74 -3.60 15.73 -10.22
C ILE A 74 -5.06 15.72 -9.73
N ASP A 75 -5.59 14.57 -9.35
CA ASP A 75 -6.94 14.45 -8.80
C ASP A 75 -7.11 15.27 -7.52
N GLY A 76 -6.13 15.17 -6.61
CA GLY A 76 -6.09 15.97 -5.39
C GLY A 76 -6.08 17.49 -5.64
N ILE A 77 -5.31 17.95 -6.64
CA ILE A 77 -5.25 19.37 -7.03
C ILE A 77 -6.58 19.79 -7.64
N ASN A 78 -7.11 19.02 -8.58
CA ASN A 78 -8.37 19.36 -9.28
C ASN A 78 -9.56 19.42 -8.32
N LYS A 79 -9.63 18.50 -7.39
CA LYS A 79 -10.69 18.44 -6.36
C LYS A 79 -10.42 19.36 -5.18
N LYS A 80 -9.28 20.05 -5.15
CA LYS A 80 -8.85 20.93 -4.04
C LYS A 80 -8.93 20.22 -2.68
N ILE A 81 -8.48 18.97 -2.64
CA ILE A 81 -8.49 18.16 -1.43
C ILE A 81 -7.47 18.74 -0.44
N SER A 82 -7.93 19.15 0.73
CA SER A 82 -7.03 19.49 1.84
C SER A 82 -6.59 18.24 2.56
N PRO A 83 -5.29 18.06 2.80
CA PRO A 83 -4.81 16.91 3.57
C PRO A 83 -5.33 17.00 5.01
N GLU A 84 -5.60 15.85 5.61
CA GLU A 84 -5.88 15.76 7.04
C GLU A 84 -4.71 16.29 7.86
N LYS A 85 -4.89 16.46 9.19
CA LYS A 85 -3.80 16.91 10.05
C LYS A 85 -2.64 15.95 9.98
N ALA A 86 -1.41 16.50 9.90
CA ALA A 86 -0.20 15.70 9.98
C ALA A 86 -0.20 14.84 11.24
N SER A 87 0.13 13.57 11.10
CA SER A 87 0.29 12.70 12.26
C SER A 87 1.48 13.19 13.10
N ASN A 88 1.27 13.39 14.40
CA ASN A 88 2.32 13.77 15.34
C ASN A 88 3.03 12.54 15.92
N CYS A 89 2.88 11.36 15.30
CA CYS A 89 3.46 10.13 15.80
C CYS A 89 5.00 10.28 15.91
N SER A 90 5.43 10.71 17.08
CA SER A 90 6.82 10.66 17.50
C SER A 90 7.04 9.27 18.07
N SER A 91 7.84 8.47 17.37
CA SER A 91 8.45 7.21 17.82
C SER A 91 7.57 5.97 17.96
N ALA A 92 8.16 4.92 17.45
CA ALA A 92 8.10 3.50 17.82
C ALA A 92 7.14 3.13 18.97
N LYS A 93 6.23 2.18 18.67
CA LYS A 93 5.55 1.34 19.66
C LYS A 93 4.51 2.06 20.53
N THR A 94 3.37 2.40 19.99
CA THR A 94 2.18 2.46 20.86
C THR A 94 0.89 2.32 20.03
N ASP A 95 0.14 1.34 20.43
CA ASP A 95 -1.30 1.15 20.25
C ASP A 95 -2.01 1.77 19.02
N VAL A 96 -2.25 0.91 18.06
CA VAL A 96 -2.95 1.08 16.77
C VAL A 96 -4.41 1.59 16.91
N LYS A 97 -4.86 2.02 18.08
CA LYS A 97 -6.29 2.25 18.34
C LYS A 97 -6.75 3.71 18.43
N GLU A 98 -5.87 4.70 18.37
CA GLU A 98 -6.31 6.09 18.68
C GLU A 98 -6.45 7.04 17.49
N THR A 99 -6.00 6.71 16.28
CA THR A 99 -5.99 7.69 15.18
C THR A 99 -7.18 7.61 14.22
N GLY A 100 -7.99 6.55 14.28
CA GLY A 100 -9.09 6.39 13.30
C GLY A 100 -8.62 6.35 11.85
N SER A 101 -7.31 6.26 11.61
CA SER A 101 -6.72 6.19 10.27
C SER A 101 -7.01 4.83 9.63
N GLU A 102 -7.33 4.84 8.36
CA GLU A 102 -7.45 3.61 7.58
C GLU A 102 -6.06 2.98 7.36
N ASN A 103 -6.00 1.65 7.33
CA ASN A 103 -4.78 0.91 7.05
C ASN A 103 -4.69 0.52 5.56
N LEU A 104 -3.46 0.31 5.09
CA LEU A 104 -3.22 -0.39 3.83
C LEU A 104 -3.79 -1.83 3.92
N PRO A 105 -4.07 -2.48 2.77
CA PRO A 105 -4.47 -3.89 2.76
C PRO A 105 -3.44 -4.76 3.47
N GLU A 106 -3.90 -5.74 4.23
CA GLU A 106 -3.03 -6.65 4.99
C GLU A 106 -2.46 -7.80 4.14
N ASN A 107 -3.09 -8.08 3.01
CA ASN A 107 -2.68 -9.18 2.12
C ASN A 107 -3.07 -8.90 0.67
N LEU A 108 -2.51 -9.70 -0.24
CA LEU A 108 -2.74 -9.57 -1.67
C LEU A 108 -4.22 -9.74 -2.05
N ARG A 109 -4.98 -10.62 -1.37
CA ARG A 109 -6.40 -10.83 -1.65
C ARG A 109 -7.20 -9.57 -1.37
N GLU A 110 -7.01 -8.96 -0.21
CA GLU A 110 -7.70 -7.71 0.16
C GLU A 110 -7.38 -6.60 -0.84
N ALA A 111 -6.11 -6.46 -1.24
CA ALA A 111 -5.70 -5.48 -2.23
C ALA A 111 -6.37 -5.70 -3.60
N ILE A 112 -6.53 -6.95 -4.03
CA ILE A 112 -7.26 -7.27 -5.27
C ILE A 112 -8.72 -6.84 -5.16
N GLU A 113 -9.39 -7.16 -4.04
CA GLU A 113 -10.79 -6.82 -3.83
C GLU A 113 -11.03 -5.30 -3.84
N ILE A 114 -10.15 -4.54 -3.22
CA ILE A 114 -10.22 -3.06 -3.21
C ILE A 114 -9.97 -2.50 -4.62
N PHE A 115 -8.94 -2.99 -5.30
CA PHE A 115 -8.58 -2.55 -6.65
C PHE A 115 -9.71 -2.78 -7.66
N GLU A 116 -10.37 -3.94 -7.62
CA GLU A 116 -11.49 -4.27 -8.51
C GLU A 116 -12.72 -3.41 -8.29
N LYS A 117 -12.97 -3.00 -7.05
CA LYS A 117 -14.09 -2.12 -6.71
C LYS A 117 -13.83 -0.66 -7.07
N SER A 118 -12.57 -0.27 -7.25
CA SER A 118 -12.20 1.11 -7.51
C SER A 118 -12.58 1.55 -8.92
N ASP A 119 -13.51 2.48 -9.02
CA ASP A 119 -13.85 3.12 -10.29
C ASP A 119 -12.77 4.12 -10.71
N TRP A 120 -12.09 4.72 -9.73
CA TRP A 120 -10.96 5.60 -9.99
C TRP A 120 -9.80 4.87 -10.69
N MET A 121 -9.44 3.66 -10.25
CA MET A 121 -8.41 2.87 -10.92
C MET A 121 -8.81 2.49 -12.35
N LYS A 122 -10.09 2.16 -12.57
CA LYS A 122 -10.63 1.86 -13.91
C LYS A 122 -10.61 3.07 -14.84
N GLU A 123 -10.80 4.27 -14.31
CA GLU A 123 -10.68 5.53 -15.04
C GLU A 123 -9.24 5.81 -15.48
N ILE A 124 -8.28 5.61 -14.57
CA ILE A 124 -6.85 5.90 -14.81
C ILE A 124 -6.18 4.86 -15.73
N LEU A 125 -6.38 3.57 -15.44
CA LEU A 125 -5.65 2.48 -16.12
C LEU A 125 -6.48 1.79 -17.22
N GLY A 126 -7.78 2.09 -17.29
CA GLY A 126 -8.70 1.43 -18.20
C GLY A 126 -9.27 0.11 -17.63
N LYS A 127 -10.56 -0.13 -17.90
CA LYS A 127 -11.32 -1.28 -17.37
C LYS A 127 -10.70 -2.62 -17.75
N ASP A 128 -10.27 -2.77 -19.00
CA ASP A 128 -9.70 -4.02 -19.53
C ASP A 128 -8.36 -4.35 -18.85
N PHE A 129 -7.51 -3.34 -18.67
CA PHE A 129 -6.25 -3.52 -17.95
C PHE A 129 -6.52 -3.93 -16.51
N CYS A 130 -7.37 -3.20 -15.79
CA CYS A 130 -7.68 -3.49 -14.39
C CYS A 130 -8.20 -4.92 -14.22
N LYS A 131 -9.11 -5.36 -15.10
CA LYS A 131 -9.62 -6.73 -15.08
C LYS A 131 -8.52 -7.77 -15.27
N LYS A 132 -7.72 -7.64 -16.35
CA LYS A 132 -6.63 -8.59 -16.65
C LYS A 132 -5.57 -8.62 -15.53
N TYR A 133 -5.25 -7.46 -14.98
CA TYR A 133 -4.27 -7.35 -13.90
C TYR A 133 -4.77 -8.03 -12.62
N ALA A 134 -6.00 -7.72 -12.21
CA ALA A 134 -6.63 -8.35 -11.04
C ALA A 134 -6.78 -9.87 -11.22
N ASP A 135 -7.17 -10.36 -12.40
CA ASP A 135 -7.28 -11.78 -12.70
C ASP A 135 -5.92 -12.50 -12.60
N ALA A 136 -4.84 -11.86 -13.09
CA ALA A 136 -3.49 -12.40 -12.96
C ALA A 136 -3.06 -12.50 -11.50
N LYS A 137 -3.33 -11.46 -10.70
CA LYS A 137 -3.00 -11.41 -9.26
C LYS A 137 -3.86 -12.38 -8.44
N ARG A 138 -5.11 -12.58 -8.83
CA ARG A 138 -5.97 -13.58 -8.20
C ARG A 138 -5.46 -15.00 -8.44
N LYS A 139 -4.94 -15.31 -9.64
CA LYS A 139 -4.30 -16.61 -9.91
C LYS A 139 -3.04 -16.80 -9.06
N GLU A 140 -2.25 -15.75 -8.86
CA GLU A 140 -1.08 -15.78 -7.97
C GLU A 140 -1.49 -16.08 -6.52
N TRP A 141 -2.49 -15.34 -6.01
CA TRP A 141 -3.03 -15.55 -4.66
C TRP A 141 -3.58 -16.96 -4.45
N LEU A 142 -4.39 -17.48 -5.40
CA LEU A 142 -4.98 -18.82 -5.32
C LEU A 142 -3.92 -19.92 -5.34
N ARG A 143 -2.84 -19.73 -6.08
CA ARG A 143 -1.72 -20.68 -6.09
C ARG A 143 -0.99 -20.66 -4.75
N TYR A 144 -0.66 -19.47 -4.25
CA TYR A 144 -0.02 -19.30 -2.96
C TYR A 144 -0.86 -19.86 -1.81
N SER A 145 -2.16 -19.58 -1.77
CA SER A 145 -3.04 -20.00 -0.67
C SER A 145 -3.30 -21.51 -0.62
N ARG A 146 -2.87 -22.26 -1.62
CA ARG A 146 -2.94 -23.74 -1.65
C ARG A 146 -1.61 -24.41 -1.37
N GLU A 147 -0.56 -23.63 -1.30
CA GLU A 147 0.79 -24.12 -0.98
C GLU A 147 0.87 -24.40 0.52
N ILE A 148 1.35 -25.58 0.86
CA ILE A 148 1.60 -25.97 2.26
C ILE A 148 3.00 -25.46 2.58
N SER A 149 3.10 -24.54 3.54
CA SER A 149 4.39 -23.98 3.96
C SER A 149 5.11 -24.90 4.95
N ASP A 150 6.44 -24.77 5.01
CA ASP A 150 7.25 -25.48 6.00
C ASP A 150 6.78 -25.19 7.43
N TRP A 151 6.37 -23.95 7.69
CA TRP A 151 5.79 -23.55 8.97
C TRP A 151 4.51 -24.36 9.32
N GLU A 152 3.62 -24.57 8.37
CA GLU A 152 2.41 -25.38 8.59
C GLU A 152 2.75 -26.84 8.85
N ILE A 153 3.78 -27.37 8.17
CA ILE A 153 4.28 -28.72 8.40
C ILE A 153 4.84 -28.84 9.82
N GLU A 154 5.71 -27.93 10.23
CA GLU A 154 6.32 -27.90 11.56
C GLU A 154 5.29 -27.72 12.67
N GLU A 155 4.29 -26.86 12.45
CA GLU A 155 3.30 -26.49 13.46
C GLU A 155 2.20 -27.54 13.62
N TYR A 156 1.79 -28.21 12.54
CA TYR A 156 0.59 -29.06 12.55
C TYR A 156 0.84 -30.54 12.36
N LEU A 157 1.94 -30.96 11.71
CA LEU A 157 2.16 -32.38 11.38
C LEU A 157 2.18 -33.31 12.61
N TYR A 158 2.64 -32.82 13.75
CA TYR A 158 2.75 -33.57 14.99
C TYR A 158 1.67 -33.27 16.04
N ARG A 159 0.64 -32.52 15.66
CA ARG A 159 -0.48 -32.18 16.56
C ARG A 159 -1.75 -32.98 16.30
N ILE A 160 -1.69 -33.94 15.40
CA ILE A 160 -2.79 -34.83 15.04
C ILE A 160 -2.59 -36.16 15.77
#